data_4cbd2f33d33cba163877a2b7beb42425
#
_entry.id   4cbd2f33d33cba163877a2b7beb42425
#
_cell.length_a   1.000
_cell.length_b   1.000
_cell.length_c   1.000
_cell.angle_alpha   90.00
_cell.angle_beta   90.00
_cell.angle_gamma   90.00
#
_symmetry.space_group_name_H-M   'P 1'
#
loop_
_entity.id
_entity.type
_entity.pdbx_description
1 polymer ?
#
loop_
_entity_poly.entity_id
_entity_poly.type
_entity_poly.pdbx_seq_one_letter_code
_entity_poly.pdbx_strand_id
1 'polypeptide(L)'
;MIEDVKKGNINVIVALKLDRLTRSVYDIEKLMKFVNDYECDIDCMADESNTTTSNGRMVMRIMTSVSQNEIEKCSERTKFGMAGAIKNGHIPNRTGLGFKRKNKKLVPDPLTKDIIVRIFDLYLEGKSHQAIANIYNKEKVLGKTNWYDSTIQKILSNELYKGDYVNGKRTKHPTYYGNVIEPIVSKEKWESCQYQKLRNARHYERTATYLFTNKLKCSKCGNFLGGHATTKTNGKKYYYYKCNTCKTYFNEIDIEKELKAFMLELAKQDDLINN
;
A
#
# COMPACT_ATOMS: atom_id res chain seq x y z
N MET A 1 19.76 -20.45 -26.96
CA MET A 1 19.18 -19.55 -27.96
C MET A 1 19.48 -18.08 -27.68
N ILE A 2 18.96 -17.45 -26.60
CA ILE A 2 19.21 -16.00 -26.29
C ILE A 2 20.72 -15.72 -26.15
N GLU A 3 21.48 -16.57 -25.47
CA GLU A 3 22.92 -16.42 -25.31
C GLU A 3 23.67 -16.59 -26.65
N ASP A 4 23.15 -17.43 -27.52
CA ASP A 4 23.78 -17.68 -28.84
C ASP A 4 23.53 -16.51 -29.80
N VAL A 5 22.34 -15.89 -29.71
CA VAL A 5 22.08 -14.62 -30.43
C VAL A 5 23.02 -13.52 -29.92
N LYS A 6 23.19 -13.37 -28.59
CA LYS A 6 24.12 -12.38 -28.02
C LYS A 6 25.59 -12.60 -28.44
N LYS A 7 25.97 -13.83 -28.76
CA LYS A 7 27.30 -14.18 -29.25
C LYS A 7 27.43 -14.04 -30.78
N GLY A 8 26.36 -13.65 -31.48
CA GLY A 8 26.34 -13.55 -32.95
C GLY A 8 26.30 -14.89 -33.68
N ASN A 9 25.97 -15.98 -32.99
CA ASN A 9 25.91 -17.33 -33.60
C ASN A 9 24.58 -17.58 -34.31
N ILE A 10 23.57 -16.76 -34.06
CA ILE A 10 22.23 -16.88 -34.65
C ILE A 10 21.82 -15.50 -35.18
N ASN A 11 21.52 -15.43 -36.46
CA ASN A 11 21.13 -14.21 -37.15
C ASN A 11 19.62 -14.11 -37.40
N VAL A 12 18.89 -15.24 -37.34
CA VAL A 12 17.46 -15.29 -37.60
C VAL A 12 16.80 -16.28 -36.62
N ILE A 13 15.73 -15.85 -35.96
CA ILE A 13 14.86 -16.70 -35.14
C ILE A 13 13.63 -17.03 -35.97
N VAL A 14 13.42 -18.31 -36.27
CA VAL A 14 12.25 -18.77 -37.02
C VAL A 14 11.22 -19.33 -36.07
N ALA A 15 9.97 -18.88 -36.20
CA ALA A 15 8.84 -19.39 -35.43
C ALA A 15 7.63 -19.67 -36.35
N LEU A 16 6.74 -20.55 -35.91
CA LEU A 16 5.53 -20.81 -36.68
C LEU A 16 4.58 -19.59 -36.63
N LYS A 17 4.42 -19.02 -35.41
CA LYS A 17 3.59 -17.83 -35.16
C LYS A 17 4.24 -16.97 -34.08
N LEU A 18 3.92 -15.67 -34.08
CA LEU A 18 4.44 -14.72 -33.10
C LEU A 18 3.99 -15.05 -31.65
N ASP A 19 2.81 -15.63 -31.47
CA ASP A 19 2.29 -16.08 -30.16
C ASP A 19 3.12 -17.21 -29.52
N ARG A 20 3.95 -17.90 -30.30
CA ARG A 20 4.90 -18.90 -29.79
C ARG A 20 6.16 -18.27 -29.20
N LEU A 21 6.51 -17.10 -29.65
CA LEU A 21 7.67 -16.35 -29.14
C LEU A 21 7.29 -15.50 -27.93
N THR A 22 6.11 -14.86 -27.97
CA THR A 22 5.65 -13.95 -26.95
C THR A 22 4.16 -14.10 -26.70
N ARG A 23 3.74 -13.88 -25.44
CA ARG A 23 2.31 -13.91 -25.04
C ARG A 23 1.78 -12.54 -24.66
N SER A 24 2.60 -11.51 -24.65
CA SER A 24 2.19 -10.16 -24.28
C SER A 24 2.82 -9.12 -25.20
N VAL A 25 2.12 -8.00 -25.36
CA VAL A 25 2.62 -6.85 -26.14
C VAL A 25 3.92 -6.31 -25.56
N TYR A 26 4.06 -6.31 -24.24
CA TYR A 26 5.28 -5.88 -23.57
C TYR A 26 6.49 -6.76 -23.90
N ASP A 27 6.26 -8.06 -24.11
CA ASP A 27 7.34 -8.98 -24.52
C ASP A 27 7.68 -8.81 -26.00
N ILE A 28 6.71 -8.42 -26.85
CA ILE A 28 6.97 -8.07 -28.26
C ILE A 28 7.87 -6.83 -28.33
N GLU A 29 7.62 -5.79 -27.54
CA GLU A 29 8.48 -4.61 -27.52
C GLU A 29 9.91 -4.95 -27.08
N LYS A 30 10.06 -5.78 -26.04
CA LYS A 30 11.37 -6.28 -25.62
C LYS A 30 12.05 -7.10 -26.70
N LEU A 31 11.29 -7.95 -27.38
CA LEU A 31 11.78 -8.78 -28.45
C LEU A 31 12.25 -7.92 -29.62
N MET A 32 11.48 -6.90 -30.01
CA MET A 32 11.87 -5.95 -31.05
C MET A 32 13.12 -5.16 -30.70
N LYS A 33 13.24 -4.74 -29.43
CA LYS A 33 14.45 -4.09 -28.94
C LYS A 33 15.65 -5.05 -29.01
N PHE A 34 15.46 -6.28 -28.53
CA PHE A 34 16.48 -7.31 -28.56
C PHE A 34 16.97 -7.62 -30.03
N VAL A 35 16.03 -7.72 -30.95
CA VAL A 35 16.33 -7.91 -32.40
C VAL A 35 17.19 -6.75 -32.93
N ASN A 36 16.85 -5.52 -32.60
CA ASN A 36 17.61 -4.34 -33.03
C ASN A 36 18.98 -4.25 -32.33
N ASP A 37 19.08 -4.57 -31.05
CA ASP A 37 20.31 -4.45 -30.27
C ASP A 37 21.37 -5.51 -30.66
N TYR A 38 20.94 -6.68 -31.17
CA TYR A 38 21.82 -7.80 -31.51
C TYR A 38 21.81 -8.15 -32.99
N GLU A 39 21.26 -7.28 -33.84
CA GLU A 39 21.20 -7.48 -35.31
C GLU A 39 20.66 -8.86 -35.70
N CYS A 40 19.68 -9.37 -34.95
CA CYS A 40 19.04 -10.67 -35.19
C CYS A 40 17.63 -10.42 -35.73
N ASP A 41 17.24 -11.15 -36.76
CA ASP A 41 15.90 -11.04 -37.33
C ASP A 41 14.94 -12.11 -36.79
N ILE A 42 13.64 -11.87 -36.98
CA ILE A 42 12.56 -12.80 -36.65
C ILE A 42 11.79 -13.09 -37.94
N ASP A 43 11.52 -14.35 -38.20
CA ASP A 43 10.67 -14.80 -39.27
C ASP A 43 9.57 -15.72 -38.75
N CYS A 44 8.31 -15.27 -38.88
CA CYS A 44 7.12 -16.03 -38.46
C CYS A 44 6.39 -16.54 -39.71
N MET A 45 6.52 -17.84 -39.96
CA MET A 45 6.07 -18.48 -41.20
C MET A 45 4.56 -18.39 -41.46
N ALA A 46 3.71 -18.42 -40.41
CA ALA A 46 2.25 -18.44 -40.58
C ALA A 46 1.61 -17.05 -40.46
N ASP A 47 2.30 -16.07 -39.88
CA ASP A 47 1.73 -14.74 -39.63
C ASP A 47 2.29 -13.68 -40.61
N GLU A 48 3.13 -14.09 -41.58
CA GLU A 48 3.87 -13.21 -42.48
C GLU A 48 4.63 -12.07 -41.74
N SER A 49 4.89 -12.29 -40.46
CA SER A 49 5.55 -11.34 -39.56
C SER A 49 7.05 -11.57 -39.63
N ASN A 50 7.73 -10.77 -40.46
CA ASN A 50 9.15 -10.90 -40.78
C ASN A 50 9.86 -9.58 -40.49
N THR A 51 10.92 -9.59 -39.69
CA THR A 51 11.70 -8.38 -39.38
C THR A 51 12.85 -8.15 -40.38
N THR A 52 13.15 -9.10 -41.27
CA THR A 52 14.21 -8.97 -42.23
C THR A 52 13.94 -7.84 -43.26
N THR A 53 12.66 -7.51 -43.49
CA THR A 53 12.24 -6.46 -44.41
C THR A 53 11.72 -5.21 -43.67
N SER A 54 11.87 -4.03 -44.29
CA SER A 54 11.30 -2.77 -43.74
C SER A 54 9.80 -2.84 -43.57
N ASN A 55 9.09 -3.46 -44.50
CA ASN A 55 7.65 -3.66 -44.44
C ASN A 55 7.25 -4.59 -43.31
N GLY A 56 7.93 -5.69 -43.10
CA GLY A 56 7.67 -6.63 -42.00
C GLY A 56 7.90 -5.98 -40.63
N ARG A 57 8.95 -5.20 -40.48
CA ARG A 57 9.17 -4.39 -39.25
C ARG A 57 8.05 -3.38 -39.01
N MET A 58 7.57 -2.72 -40.07
CA MET A 58 6.42 -1.79 -39.95
C MET A 58 5.15 -2.54 -39.54
N VAL A 59 4.84 -3.67 -40.16
CA VAL A 59 3.68 -4.51 -39.82
C VAL A 59 3.73 -4.96 -38.34
N MET A 60 4.88 -5.44 -37.88
CA MET A 60 5.03 -5.84 -36.48
C MET A 60 4.78 -4.66 -35.49
N ARG A 61 5.27 -3.46 -35.78
CA ARG A 61 5.01 -2.27 -34.98
C ARG A 61 3.54 -1.91 -34.95
N ILE A 62 2.85 -1.98 -36.09
CA ILE A 62 1.41 -1.74 -36.18
C ILE A 62 0.64 -2.79 -35.35
N MET A 63 0.96 -4.08 -35.49
CA MET A 63 0.35 -5.17 -34.72
C MET A 63 0.55 -4.97 -33.23
N THR A 64 1.74 -4.57 -32.79
CA THR A 64 2.04 -4.25 -31.40
C THR A 64 1.16 -3.09 -30.90
N SER A 65 1.06 -2.00 -31.67
CA SER A 65 0.24 -0.84 -31.31
C SER A 65 -1.26 -1.17 -31.26
N VAL A 66 -1.76 -1.99 -32.18
CA VAL A 66 -3.17 -2.45 -32.18
C VAL A 66 -3.45 -3.29 -30.93
N SER A 67 -2.58 -4.25 -30.63
CA SER A 67 -2.73 -5.11 -29.46
C SER A 67 -2.69 -4.30 -28.15
N GLN A 68 -1.82 -3.28 -28.04
CA GLN A 68 -1.77 -2.36 -26.93
C GLN A 68 -3.10 -1.61 -26.75
N ASN A 69 -3.63 -1.07 -27.84
CA ASN A 69 -4.91 -0.37 -27.84
C ASN A 69 -6.08 -1.28 -27.39
N GLU A 70 -6.06 -2.56 -27.82
CA GLU A 70 -7.07 -3.53 -27.38
C GLU A 70 -7.01 -3.79 -25.88
N ILE A 71 -5.81 -3.91 -25.29
CA ILE A 71 -5.62 -4.07 -23.84
C ILE A 71 -6.14 -2.84 -23.10
N GLU A 72 -5.82 -1.63 -23.58
CA GLU A 72 -6.30 -0.38 -22.99
C GLU A 72 -7.83 -0.28 -23.04
N LYS A 73 -8.44 -0.53 -24.21
CA LYS A 73 -9.90 -0.58 -24.36
C LYS A 73 -10.57 -1.63 -23.49
N CYS A 74 -9.97 -2.81 -23.33
CA CYS A 74 -10.47 -3.85 -22.44
C CYS A 74 -10.43 -3.39 -20.97
N SER A 75 -9.34 -2.74 -20.55
CA SER A 75 -9.19 -2.16 -19.23
C SER A 75 -10.24 -1.07 -18.97
N GLU A 76 -10.47 -0.17 -19.93
CA GLU A 76 -11.49 0.87 -19.84
C GLU A 76 -12.91 0.29 -19.73
N ARG A 77 -13.26 -0.67 -20.58
CA ARG A 77 -14.56 -1.37 -20.51
C ARG A 77 -14.76 -2.04 -19.16
N THR A 78 -13.72 -2.68 -18.63
CA THR A 78 -13.77 -3.33 -17.31
C THR A 78 -13.99 -2.32 -16.19
N LYS A 79 -13.25 -1.18 -16.22
CA LYS A 79 -13.44 -0.07 -15.25
C LYS A 79 -14.85 0.51 -15.34
N PHE A 80 -15.35 0.73 -16.55
CA PHE A 80 -16.69 1.27 -16.77
C PHE A 80 -17.77 0.29 -16.29
N GLY A 81 -17.65 -1.00 -16.64
CA GLY A 81 -18.56 -2.04 -16.16
C GLY A 81 -18.55 -2.19 -14.64
N MET A 82 -17.37 -2.11 -14.01
CA MET A 82 -17.25 -2.13 -12.55
C MET A 82 -17.90 -0.90 -11.91
N ALA A 83 -17.71 0.29 -12.47
CA ALA A 83 -18.36 1.51 -11.97
C ALA A 83 -19.88 1.42 -12.05
N GLY A 84 -20.42 0.90 -13.17
CA GLY A 84 -21.85 0.64 -13.32
C GLY A 84 -22.38 -0.40 -12.32
N ALA A 85 -21.65 -1.48 -12.10
CA ALA A 85 -22.02 -2.50 -11.11
C ALA A 85 -22.09 -1.91 -9.70
N ILE A 86 -21.09 -1.10 -9.31
CA ILE A 86 -21.05 -0.44 -8.00
C ILE A 86 -22.23 0.51 -7.81
N LYS A 87 -22.54 1.35 -8.80
CA LYS A 87 -23.71 2.24 -8.76
C LYS A 87 -25.03 1.49 -8.56
N ASN A 88 -25.12 0.25 -9.03
CA ASN A 88 -26.27 -0.64 -8.85
C ASN A 88 -26.21 -1.45 -7.54
N GLY A 89 -25.29 -1.16 -6.62
CA GLY A 89 -25.13 -1.85 -5.33
C GLY A 89 -24.38 -3.18 -5.39
N HIS A 90 -23.77 -3.49 -6.53
CA HIS A 90 -22.95 -4.71 -6.68
C HIS A 90 -21.50 -4.42 -6.27
N ILE A 91 -21.23 -4.48 -4.97
CA ILE A 91 -19.91 -4.22 -4.43
C ILE A 91 -18.99 -5.43 -4.69
N PRO A 92 -17.81 -5.25 -5.33
CA PRO A 92 -16.95 -6.37 -5.74
C PRO A 92 -16.20 -7.02 -4.57
N ASN A 93 -16.06 -6.35 -3.44
CA ASN A 93 -15.29 -6.81 -2.29
C ASN A 93 -15.98 -7.95 -1.53
N ARG A 94 -15.21 -8.62 -0.64
CA ARG A 94 -15.76 -9.60 0.31
C ARG A 94 -16.83 -8.93 1.19
N THR A 95 -17.87 -9.70 1.51
CA THR A 95 -18.93 -9.29 2.44
C THR A 95 -18.30 -9.01 3.81
N GLY A 96 -18.38 -7.77 4.27
CA GLY A 96 -17.97 -7.39 5.61
C GLY A 96 -18.97 -7.87 6.67
N LEU A 97 -18.55 -7.88 7.93
CA LEU A 97 -19.45 -8.16 9.05
C LEU A 97 -20.63 -7.18 9.03
N GLY A 98 -21.83 -7.63 9.36
CA GLY A 98 -23.06 -6.85 9.30
C GLY A 98 -23.78 -6.88 7.95
N PHE A 99 -23.17 -7.43 6.91
CA PHE A 99 -23.76 -7.53 5.58
C PHE A 99 -23.82 -8.97 5.07
N LYS A 100 -24.80 -9.24 4.21
CA LYS A 100 -24.90 -10.47 3.41
C LYS A 100 -25.18 -10.15 1.95
N ARG A 101 -24.91 -11.11 1.06
CA ARG A 101 -25.24 -10.99 -0.37
C ARG A 101 -26.63 -11.57 -0.66
N LYS A 102 -27.47 -10.74 -1.28
CA LYS A 102 -28.76 -11.15 -1.84
C LYS A 102 -28.85 -10.64 -3.29
N ASN A 103 -29.04 -11.53 -4.26
CA ASN A 103 -29.12 -11.17 -5.68
C ASN A 103 -27.92 -10.29 -6.15
N LYS A 104 -26.69 -10.70 -5.81
CA LYS A 104 -25.43 -9.98 -6.08
C LYS A 104 -25.29 -8.62 -5.37
N LYS A 105 -26.33 -8.08 -4.74
CA LYS A 105 -26.29 -6.84 -3.95
C LYS A 105 -25.87 -7.12 -2.51
N LEU A 106 -25.24 -6.11 -1.90
CA LEU A 106 -24.91 -6.13 -0.49
C LEU A 106 -26.07 -5.56 0.32
N VAL A 107 -26.60 -6.34 1.26
CA VAL A 107 -27.73 -5.92 2.13
C VAL A 107 -27.36 -6.15 3.59
N PRO A 108 -27.90 -5.38 4.54
CA PRO A 108 -27.70 -5.64 5.97
C PRO A 108 -28.14 -7.05 6.35
N ASP A 109 -27.32 -7.71 7.16
CA ASP A 109 -27.64 -9.04 7.67
C ASP A 109 -28.34 -8.93 9.02
N PRO A 110 -29.61 -9.34 9.16
CA PRO A 110 -30.36 -9.27 10.41
C PRO A 110 -29.66 -9.92 11.61
N LEU A 111 -28.84 -10.95 11.38
CA LEU A 111 -28.16 -11.69 12.44
C LEU A 111 -26.94 -10.96 13.00
N THR A 112 -26.31 -10.10 12.19
CA THR A 112 -25.00 -9.51 12.55
C THR A 112 -24.96 -7.98 12.50
N LYS A 113 -26.00 -7.33 11.96
CA LYS A 113 -26.08 -5.86 11.88
C LYS A 113 -26.03 -5.19 13.26
N ASP A 114 -26.74 -5.76 14.25
CA ASP A 114 -26.85 -5.20 15.60
C ASP A 114 -25.50 -5.20 16.35
N ILE A 115 -24.63 -6.15 16.01
CA ILE A 115 -23.25 -6.20 16.49
C ILE A 115 -22.49 -4.93 16.05
N ILE A 116 -22.69 -4.53 14.79
CA ILE A 116 -22.07 -3.33 14.23
C ILE A 116 -22.63 -2.08 14.90
N VAL A 117 -23.96 -1.97 15.00
CA VAL A 117 -24.61 -0.83 15.65
C VAL A 117 -24.06 -0.63 17.06
N ARG A 118 -23.97 -1.73 17.84
CA ARG A 118 -23.45 -1.70 19.22
C ARG A 118 -21.97 -1.24 19.28
N ILE A 119 -21.13 -1.57 18.29
CA ILE A 119 -19.74 -1.06 18.24
C ILE A 119 -19.74 0.47 18.12
N PHE A 120 -20.59 1.04 17.27
CA PHE A 120 -20.71 2.48 17.11
C PHE A 120 -21.25 3.14 18.40
N ASP A 121 -22.24 2.54 19.07
CA ASP A 121 -22.80 3.05 20.31
C ASP A 121 -21.76 3.08 21.44
N LEU A 122 -21.09 1.97 21.68
CA LEU A 122 -20.04 1.88 22.70
C LEU A 122 -18.90 2.89 22.46
N TYR A 123 -18.57 3.14 21.18
CA TYR A 123 -17.55 4.12 20.87
C TYR A 123 -18.01 5.55 21.14
N LEU A 124 -19.27 5.89 20.85
CA LEU A 124 -19.88 7.19 21.18
C LEU A 124 -20.06 7.40 22.69
N GLU A 125 -20.25 6.32 23.47
CA GLU A 125 -20.21 6.34 24.93
C GLU A 125 -18.80 6.63 25.50
N GLY A 126 -17.78 6.75 24.65
CA GLY A 126 -16.41 7.07 25.06
C GLY A 126 -15.51 5.85 25.32
N LYS A 127 -15.95 4.63 24.99
CA LYS A 127 -15.09 3.44 25.11
C LYS A 127 -13.96 3.49 24.07
N SER A 128 -12.77 3.09 24.47
CA SER A 128 -11.64 2.94 23.53
C SER A 128 -11.83 1.69 22.65
N HIS A 129 -11.15 1.66 21.50
CA HIS A 129 -11.16 0.47 20.60
C HIS A 129 -10.79 -0.80 21.35
N GLN A 130 -9.76 -0.75 22.21
CA GLN A 130 -9.32 -1.89 23.03
C GLN A 130 -10.37 -2.30 24.06
N ALA A 131 -11.05 -1.34 24.70
CA ALA A 131 -12.11 -1.64 25.67
C ALA A 131 -13.29 -2.35 24.99
N ILE A 132 -13.70 -1.91 23.80
CA ILE A 132 -14.75 -2.55 22.98
C ILE A 132 -14.33 -3.96 22.60
N ALA A 133 -13.09 -4.16 22.13
CA ALA A 133 -12.57 -5.48 21.79
C ALA A 133 -12.58 -6.42 22.99
N ASN A 134 -12.19 -5.94 24.19
CA ASN A 134 -12.21 -6.73 25.43
C ASN A 134 -13.63 -7.13 25.85
N ILE A 135 -14.61 -6.24 25.72
CA ILE A 135 -16.04 -6.55 25.98
C ILE A 135 -16.49 -7.68 25.04
N TYR A 136 -16.23 -7.58 23.75
CA TYR A 136 -16.61 -8.56 22.74
C TYR A 136 -15.94 -9.92 22.93
N ASN A 137 -14.68 -9.93 23.37
CA ASN A 137 -13.95 -11.15 23.72
C ASN A 137 -14.52 -11.83 24.96
N LYS A 138 -14.88 -11.05 26.01
CA LYS A 138 -15.48 -11.54 27.24
C LYS A 138 -16.85 -12.17 26.98
N GLU A 139 -17.66 -11.51 26.16
CA GLU A 139 -18.99 -11.97 25.77
C GLU A 139 -18.98 -13.07 24.70
N LYS A 140 -17.79 -13.39 24.14
CA LYS A 140 -17.61 -14.37 23.04
C LYS A 140 -18.55 -14.09 21.85
N VAL A 141 -18.66 -12.83 21.46
CA VAL A 141 -19.56 -12.40 20.38
C VAL A 141 -19.24 -13.17 19.10
N LEU A 142 -20.24 -13.79 18.46
CA LEU A 142 -20.11 -14.72 17.34
C LEU A 142 -19.23 -15.96 17.65
N GLY A 143 -19.15 -16.39 18.91
CA GLY A 143 -18.28 -17.49 19.32
C GLY A 143 -16.77 -17.18 19.25
N LYS A 144 -16.40 -15.91 19.05
CA LYS A 144 -15.00 -15.49 18.89
C LYS A 144 -14.45 -14.89 20.17
N THR A 145 -13.15 -15.15 20.39
CA THR A 145 -12.36 -14.60 21.53
C THR A 145 -11.17 -13.76 21.05
N ASN A 146 -11.11 -13.46 19.76
CA ASN A 146 -9.99 -12.80 19.09
C ASN A 146 -10.41 -11.48 18.42
N TRP A 147 -11.20 -10.67 19.11
CA TRP A 147 -11.45 -9.29 18.70
C TRP A 147 -10.24 -8.44 19.08
N TYR A 148 -9.74 -7.63 18.13
CA TYR A 148 -8.61 -6.73 18.29
C TYR A 148 -9.05 -5.28 18.13
N ASP A 149 -8.34 -4.36 18.77
CA ASP A 149 -8.50 -2.91 18.61
C ASP A 149 -8.48 -2.48 17.15
N SER A 150 -7.56 -3.04 16.37
CA SER A 150 -7.44 -2.78 14.93
C SER A 150 -8.67 -3.23 14.12
N THR A 151 -9.38 -4.28 14.57
CA THR A 151 -10.63 -4.73 13.96
C THR A 151 -11.75 -3.73 14.21
N ILE A 152 -11.89 -3.28 15.46
CA ILE A 152 -12.86 -2.25 15.85
C ILE A 152 -12.59 -0.95 15.10
N GLN A 153 -11.33 -0.52 15.03
CA GLN A 153 -10.93 0.68 14.29
C GLN A 153 -11.29 0.61 12.80
N LYS A 154 -11.07 -0.56 12.16
CA LYS A 154 -11.44 -0.78 10.76
C LYS A 154 -12.95 -0.72 10.55
N ILE A 155 -13.75 -1.29 11.48
CA ILE A 155 -15.20 -1.21 11.42
C ILE A 155 -15.66 0.24 11.51
N LEU A 156 -15.24 1.00 12.53
CA LEU A 156 -15.62 2.39 12.73
C LEU A 156 -15.20 3.32 11.57
N SER A 157 -14.15 2.97 10.83
CA SER A 157 -13.62 3.77 9.71
C SER A 157 -14.16 3.34 8.35
N ASN A 158 -15.04 2.34 8.27
CA ASN A 158 -15.51 1.81 7.01
C ASN A 158 -16.80 2.53 6.57
N GLU A 159 -16.74 3.23 5.44
CA GLU A 159 -17.84 4.00 4.87
C GLU A 159 -19.02 3.12 4.43
N LEU A 160 -18.80 1.82 4.21
CA LEU A 160 -19.88 0.89 3.86
C LEU A 160 -21.02 0.91 4.89
N TYR A 161 -20.71 1.09 6.17
CA TYR A 161 -21.73 1.08 7.23
C TYR A 161 -22.69 2.26 7.17
N LYS A 162 -22.30 3.39 6.57
CA LYS A 162 -23.19 4.53 6.29
C LYS A 162 -23.82 4.50 4.88
N GLY A 163 -23.58 3.41 4.12
CA GLY A 163 -24.15 3.24 2.79
C GLY A 163 -23.26 3.64 1.62
N ASP A 164 -22.06 4.12 1.86
CA ASP A 164 -21.13 4.61 0.86
C ASP A 164 -20.04 3.58 0.53
N TYR A 165 -19.49 3.66 -0.68
CA TYR A 165 -18.38 2.80 -1.09
C TYR A 165 -17.25 3.60 -1.72
N VAL A 166 -16.02 3.28 -1.36
CA VAL A 166 -14.82 3.86 -1.97
C VAL A 166 -14.06 2.77 -2.71
N ASN A 167 -14.03 2.90 -4.03
CA ASN A 167 -13.26 2.01 -4.88
C ASN A 167 -11.81 2.50 -4.98
N GLY A 168 -10.86 1.57 -4.89
CA GLY A 168 -9.44 1.91 -5.03
C GLY A 168 -8.87 2.75 -3.89
N LYS A 169 -9.30 2.57 -2.63
CA LYS A 169 -8.77 3.31 -1.44
C LYS A 169 -7.25 3.39 -1.36
N ARG A 170 -6.52 2.41 -1.94
CA ARG A 170 -5.05 2.35 -1.91
C ARG A 170 -4.41 2.85 -3.20
N THR A 171 -5.19 3.30 -4.17
CA THR A 171 -4.70 3.84 -5.43
C THR A 171 -4.50 5.35 -5.33
N LYS A 172 -3.77 5.92 -6.29
CA LYS A 172 -3.58 7.38 -6.37
C LYS A 172 -4.89 8.16 -6.59
N HIS A 173 -5.90 7.52 -7.18
CA HIS A 173 -7.18 8.14 -7.54
C HIS A 173 -8.35 7.27 -7.04
N PRO A 174 -8.71 7.33 -5.73
CA PRO A 174 -9.87 6.63 -5.21
C PRO A 174 -11.15 7.26 -5.75
N THR A 175 -12.13 6.42 -6.09
CA THR A 175 -13.45 6.88 -6.56
C THR A 175 -14.48 6.62 -5.49
N TYR A 176 -15.21 7.67 -5.10
CA TYR A 176 -16.26 7.65 -4.08
C TYR A 176 -17.63 7.45 -4.72
N TYR A 177 -18.43 6.57 -4.12
CA TYR A 177 -19.81 6.28 -4.51
C TYR A 177 -20.70 6.42 -3.28
N GLY A 178 -21.57 7.45 -3.26
CA GLY A 178 -22.48 7.71 -2.14
C GLY A 178 -23.79 6.93 -2.29
N ASN A 179 -24.36 6.49 -1.17
CA ASN A 179 -25.69 5.86 -1.06
C ASN A 179 -25.91 4.66 -2.00
N VAL A 180 -24.89 3.82 -2.19
CA VAL A 180 -24.95 2.65 -3.11
C VAL A 180 -25.48 1.38 -2.46
N ILE A 181 -25.53 1.34 -1.13
CA ILE A 181 -26.05 0.21 -0.34
C ILE A 181 -26.94 0.72 0.81
N GLU A 182 -27.78 -0.15 1.33
CA GLU A 182 -28.58 0.13 2.51
C GLU A 182 -27.67 0.29 3.75
N PRO A 183 -27.72 1.43 4.46
CA PRO A 183 -26.86 1.70 5.60
C PRO A 183 -27.24 0.84 6.82
N ILE A 184 -26.24 0.46 7.64
CA ILE A 184 -26.45 -0.19 8.94
C ILE A 184 -26.53 0.87 10.05
N VAL A 185 -25.79 1.97 9.91
CA VAL A 185 -25.80 3.11 10.84
C VAL A 185 -26.14 4.37 10.04
N SER A 186 -26.77 5.34 10.72
CA SER A 186 -27.06 6.62 10.07
C SER A 186 -25.76 7.37 9.76
N LYS A 187 -25.82 8.24 8.77
CA LYS A 187 -24.68 9.06 8.34
C LYS A 187 -24.18 9.94 9.48
N GLU A 188 -25.12 10.56 10.23
CA GLU A 188 -24.82 11.42 11.38
C GLU A 188 -24.08 10.64 12.47
N LYS A 189 -24.51 9.41 12.75
CA LYS A 189 -23.88 8.54 13.75
C LYS A 189 -22.46 8.17 13.33
N TRP A 190 -22.26 7.84 12.06
CA TRP A 190 -20.92 7.55 11.54
C TRP A 190 -20.01 8.77 11.59
N GLU A 191 -20.50 9.96 11.18
CA GLU A 191 -19.74 11.21 11.25
C GLU A 191 -19.37 11.62 12.67
N SER A 192 -20.30 11.45 13.62
CA SER A 192 -20.04 11.67 15.06
C SER A 192 -18.88 10.80 15.55
N CYS A 193 -18.83 9.54 15.13
CA CYS A 193 -17.70 8.66 15.46
C CYS A 193 -16.37 9.14 14.84
N GLN A 194 -16.38 9.65 13.60
CA GLN A 194 -15.15 10.22 12.99
C GLN A 194 -14.71 11.48 13.74
N TYR A 195 -15.64 12.35 14.11
CA TYR A 195 -15.34 13.53 14.91
C TYR A 195 -14.72 13.17 16.28
N GLN A 196 -15.32 12.20 16.99
CA GLN A 196 -14.75 11.70 18.24
C GLN A 196 -13.37 11.08 18.05
N LYS A 197 -13.14 10.37 16.94
CA LYS A 197 -11.83 9.82 16.58
C LYS A 197 -10.78 10.93 16.42
N LEU A 198 -11.13 12.04 15.77
CA LEU A 198 -10.24 13.20 15.64
C LEU A 198 -9.92 13.83 17.00
N ARG A 199 -10.92 13.97 17.87
CA ARG A 199 -10.70 14.48 19.26
C ARG A 199 -9.80 13.55 20.08
N ASN A 200 -9.95 12.24 19.91
CA ASN A 200 -9.17 11.24 20.62
C ASN A 200 -7.79 11.00 19.98
N ALA A 201 -7.56 11.48 18.76
CA ALA A 201 -6.24 11.47 18.13
C ALA A 201 -5.30 12.31 18.99
N ARG A 202 -4.39 11.65 19.71
CA ARG A 202 -3.32 12.34 20.42
C ARG A 202 -2.46 13.04 19.39
N HIS A 203 -2.46 14.37 19.42
CA HIS A 203 -1.46 15.17 18.71
C HIS A 203 -0.12 14.87 19.38
N TYR A 204 0.64 13.94 18.83
CA TYR A 204 1.99 13.69 19.27
C TYR A 204 2.88 14.73 18.59
N GLU A 205 2.95 15.92 19.15
CA GLU A 205 4.04 16.82 18.82
C GLU A 205 5.33 16.22 19.38
N ARG A 206 6.24 15.87 18.49
CA ARG A 206 7.60 15.52 18.89
C ARG A 206 8.21 16.77 19.52
N THR A 207 8.24 16.81 20.83
CA THR A 207 8.89 17.89 21.59
C THR A 207 10.42 17.86 21.49
N ALA A 208 10.99 16.82 20.94
CA ALA A 208 12.42 16.71 20.66
C ALA A 208 12.66 15.90 19.38
N THR A 209 13.56 16.41 18.55
CA THR A 209 14.06 15.72 17.35
C THR A 209 15.40 15.08 17.68
N TYR A 210 15.44 13.79 17.87
CA TYR A 210 16.70 13.06 18.06
C TYR A 210 17.38 12.86 16.71
N LEU A 211 18.40 13.64 16.41
CA LEU A 211 19.09 13.70 15.12
C LEU A 211 19.70 12.35 14.69
N PHE A 212 20.16 11.59 15.67
CA PHE A 212 20.91 10.35 15.44
C PHE A 212 20.14 9.06 15.79
N THR A 213 18.80 9.13 15.89
CA THR A 213 17.97 7.93 16.12
C THR A 213 18.23 6.88 15.06
N ASN A 214 18.50 5.63 15.49
CA ASN A 214 18.82 4.49 14.62
C ASN A 214 20.08 4.69 13.73
N LYS A 215 20.93 5.68 14.03
CA LYS A 215 22.21 5.89 13.34
C LYS A 215 23.40 5.52 14.22
N LEU A 216 23.26 5.67 15.53
CA LEU A 216 24.29 5.32 16.50
C LEU A 216 24.14 3.89 16.98
N LYS A 217 25.26 3.18 17.13
CA LYS A 217 25.31 1.83 17.69
C LYS A 217 25.78 1.88 19.15
N CYS A 218 25.19 1.04 19.99
CA CYS A 218 25.62 0.88 21.37
C CYS A 218 27.02 0.26 21.44
N SER A 219 27.93 0.88 22.17
CA SER A 219 29.31 0.37 22.36
C SER A 219 29.38 -0.99 23.05
N LYS A 220 28.35 -1.38 23.85
CA LYS A 220 28.33 -2.64 24.59
C LYS A 220 27.77 -3.82 23.79
N CYS A 221 26.78 -3.62 22.93
CA CYS A 221 26.08 -4.72 22.27
C CYS A 221 25.88 -4.55 20.76
N GLY A 222 26.36 -3.45 20.16
CA GLY A 222 26.26 -3.19 18.73
C GLY A 222 24.86 -2.83 18.19
N ASN A 223 23.80 -2.90 19.01
CA ASN A 223 22.45 -2.59 18.59
C ASN A 223 22.25 -1.07 18.45
N PHE A 224 21.32 -0.68 17.57
CA PHE A 224 21.01 0.74 17.35
C PHE A 224 20.38 1.39 18.60
N LEU A 225 20.75 2.67 18.82
CA LEU A 225 20.20 3.50 19.87
C LEU A 225 18.92 4.18 19.40
N GLY A 226 17.91 4.21 20.28
CA GLY A 226 16.65 4.93 20.07
C GLY A 226 16.55 6.15 20.97
N GLY A 227 15.84 7.20 20.51
CA GLY A 227 15.55 8.37 21.34
C GLY A 227 14.61 8.03 22.50
N HIS A 228 14.91 8.54 23.68
CA HIS A 228 14.12 8.33 24.91
C HIS A 228 14.05 9.62 25.75
N ALA A 229 12.85 9.98 26.20
CA ALA A 229 12.65 11.12 27.07
C ALA A 229 12.16 10.66 28.45
N THR A 230 12.68 11.26 29.51
CA THR A 230 12.24 11.03 30.90
C THR A 230 11.85 12.35 31.55
N THR A 231 10.69 12.40 32.19
CA THR A 231 10.27 13.54 32.99
C THR A 231 10.57 13.23 34.46
N LYS A 232 11.38 14.07 35.12
CA LYS A 232 11.64 13.96 36.55
C LYS A 232 10.49 14.56 37.38
N THR A 233 10.44 14.26 38.68
CA THR A 233 9.46 14.76 39.64
C THR A 233 9.35 16.28 39.69
N ASN A 234 10.40 17.01 39.31
CA ASN A 234 10.42 18.47 39.19
C ASN A 234 9.79 19.01 37.88
N GLY A 235 9.16 18.15 37.05
CA GLY A 235 8.53 18.49 35.77
C GLY A 235 9.51 18.71 34.62
N LYS A 236 10.83 18.69 34.85
CA LYS A 236 11.84 18.85 33.77
C LYS A 236 11.96 17.57 32.95
N LYS A 237 11.97 17.73 31.61
CA LYS A 237 12.21 16.66 30.66
C LYS A 237 13.69 16.57 30.33
N TYR A 238 14.22 15.33 30.32
CA TYR A 238 15.58 15.01 29.94
C TYR A 238 15.53 14.03 28.77
N TYR A 239 16.42 14.22 27.82
CA TYR A 239 16.47 13.50 26.56
C TYR A 239 17.74 12.65 26.49
N TYR A 240 17.58 11.41 26.05
CA TYR A 240 18.65 10.41 26.01
C TYR A 240 18.59 9.59 24.75
N TYR A 241 19.71 9.06 24.31
CA TYR A 241 19.78 7.91 23.44
C TYR A 241 19.86 6.64 24.28
N LYS A 242 18.93 5.69 24.06
CA LYS A 242 18.80 4.48 24.87
C LYS A 242 19.02 3.23 24.02
N CYS A 243 19.81 2.28 24.53
CA CYS A 243 19.84 0.93 24.01
C CYS A 243 18.69 0.10 24.60
N ASN A 244 17.82 -0.44 23.73
CA ASN A 244 16.72 -1.27 24.20
C ASN A 244 17.14 -2.65 24.71
N THR A 245 18.30 -3.15 24.28
CA THR A 245 18.84 -4.47 24.66
C THR A 245 19.57 -4.43 26.00
N CYS A 246 20.61 -3.62 26.13
CA CYS A 246 21.39 -3.55 27.37
C CYS A 246 20.98 -2.43 28.32
N LYS A 247 19.87 -1.71 28.02
CA LYS A 247 19.30 -0.65 28.86
C LYS A 247 20.25 0.50 29.22
N THR A 248 21.36 0.66 28.47
CA THR A 248 22.30 1.77 28.65
C THR A 248 21.70 3.08 28.11
N TYR A 249 21.93 4.16 28.82
CA TYR A 249 21.48 5.52 28.47
C TYR A 249 22.68 6.40 28.19
N PHE A 250 22.57 7.23 27.17
CA PHE A 250 23.53 8.25 26.81
C PHE A 250 22.81 9.59 26.73
N ASN A 251 23.36 10.63 27.34
CA ASN A 251 22.76 11.96 27.30
C ASN A 251 22.76 12.51 25.87
N GLU A 252 21.63 13.04 25.41
CA GLU A 252 21.49 13.60 24.08
C GLU A 252 22.47 14.75 23.83
N ILE A 253 22.57 15.68 24.77
CA ILE A 253 23.38 16.89 24.66
C ILE A 253 24.88 16.54 24.47
N ASP A 254 25.36 15.58 25.26
CA ASP A 254 26.77 15.19 25.21
C ASP A 254 27.13 14.53 23.89
N ILE A 255 26.31 13.58 23.43
CA ILE A 255 26.51 12.91 22.14
C ILE A 255 26.41 13.90 20.98
N GLU A 256 25.41 14.77 20.96
CA GLU A 256 25.23 15.72 19.86
C GLU A 256 26.37 16.74 19.80
N LYS A 257 26.90 17.13 20.96
CA LYS A 257 28.06 18.03 21.04
C LYS A 257 29.32 17.38 20.48
N GLU A 258 29.61 16.15 20.88
CA GLU A 258 30.78 15.39 20.40
C GLU A 258 30.68 15.10 18.90
N LEU A 259 29.52 14.70 18.41
CA LEU A 259 29.31 14.43 16.99
C LEU A 259 29.39 15.70 16.13
N LYS A 260 28.85 16.83 16.61
CA LYS A 260 29.00 18.11 15.91
C LYS A 260 30.45 18.52 15.83
N ALA A 261 31.24 18.37 16.90
CA ALA A 261 32.65 18.66 16.89
C ALA A 261 33.41 17.79 15.88
N PHE A 262 33.12 16.47 15.88
CA PHE A 262 33.70 15.52 14.94
C PHE A 262 33.34 15.82 13.46
N MET A 263 32.09 16.19 13.20
CA MET A 263 31.65 16.55 11.83
C MET A 263 32.33 17.84 11.34
N LEU A 264 32.53 18.85 12.23
CA LEU A 264 33.23 20.07 11.89
C LEU A 264 34.72 19.80 11.61
N GLU A 265 35.34 18.86 12.31
CA GLU A 265 36.71 18.44 12.07
C GLU A 265 36.87 17.72 10.73
N LEU A 266 35.94 16.81 10.39
CA LEU A 266 35.88 16.17 9.08
C LEU A 266 35.70 17.17 7.94
N ALA A 267 34.79 18.15 8.08
CA ALA A 267 34.57 19.17 7.06
C ALA A 267 35.83 20.01 6.79
N LYS A 268 36.63 20.27 7.81
CA LYS A 268 37.94 20.97 7.64
C LYS A 268 38.95 20.10 6.87
N GLN A 269 38.89 18.78 7.01
CA GLN A 269 39.76 17.86 6.25
C GLN A 269 39.35 17.74 4.79
N ASP A 270 38.05 17.76 4.48
CA ASP A 270 37.56 17.76 3.11
C ASP A 270 37.94 19.04 2.35
N ASP A 271 37.96 20.20 3.01
CA ASP A 271 38.45 21.45 2.43
C ASP A 271 39.95 21.40 2.10
N LEU A 272 40.73 20.57 2.78
CA LEU A 272 42.15 20.35 2.51
C LEU A 272 42.41 19.35 1.35
N ILE A 273 41.44 18.52 1.02
CA ILE A 273 41.54 17.53 -0.06
C ILE A 273 41.09 18.15 -1.40
N ASN A 274 40.25 19.18 -1.38
CA ASN A 274 39.68 19.85 -2.57
C ASN A 274 40.41 21.12 -2.98
N ASN A 275 41.51 21.51 -2.30
CA ASN A 275 42.48 22.54 -2.67
C ASN A 275 43.82 21.87 -3.05
#